data_b66523a3163849514009b379b8b6cddc
#
_entry.id   b66523a3163849514009b379b8b6cddc
#
_cell.length_a   1.000
_cell.length_b   1.000
_cell.length_c   1.000
_cell.angle_alpha   90.00
_cell.angle_beta   90.00
_cell.angle_gamma   90.00
#
_symmetry.space_group_name_H-M   'P 1'
#
loop_
_entity.id
_entity.type
_entity.pdbx_description
1 polymer ?
#
loop_
_entity_poly.entity_id
_entity_poly.type
_entity_poly.pdbx_seq_one_letter_code
_entity_poly.pdbx_strand_id
1 'polypeptide(L)'
;LCDRRQRQMCIRDSVGGVNFYARKEIKDLLCYLKTIDNSRDDLAVRRIINVPKRGIGATTLGRIQDYADKMSVSFYDALRVAEEVPSIGRSLSKIDGFVTFIQSLKSKAESYTVRELLEEVIELTGYVAELQAEDTDESKARIENIDELISKTESYQEAMEEQGQTATLSGFLEEIALIADIDSVDPDQDYVLLMTLHSAKGLEFPRVFLAGMEDGMFPSYMSIISDDRSDLEEERRLCYVGITRAMEDLTLTSARQRMLRGEVQYNNCLLYTSPSPRDTERS
;
A
#
# COMPACT_ATOMS: atom_id res chain seq x y z
N LEU A 1 25.47 -20.83 4.78
CA LEU A 1 24.49 -21.53 5.66
C LEU A 1 24.05 -20.69 6.88
N CYS A 2 24.53 -19.46 7.03
CA CYS A 2 24.19 -18.60 8.19
C CYS A 2 23.03 -17.63 7.91
N ASP A 3 22.63 -17.42 6.66
CA ASP A 3 21.73 -16.33 6.24
C ASP A 3 20.22 -16.66 6.31
N ARG A 4 19.88 -17.95 6.38
CA ARG A 4 18.47 -18.39 6.42
C ARG A 4 17.79 -18.24 7.80
N ARG A 5 18.57 -18.24 8.89
CA ARG A 5 17.99 -18.13 10.23
C ARG A 5 17.76 -16.69 10.70
N GLN A 6 18.50 -15.72 10.17
CA GLN A 6 18.30 -14.31 10.50
C GLN A 6 17.07 -13.71 9.83
N ARG A 7 16.73 -14.15 8.60
CA ARG A 7 15.49 -13.68 7.92
C ARG A 7 14.19 -14.21 8.54
N GLN A 8 14.23 -15.33 9.24
CA GLN A 8 13.07 -15.86 9.98
C GLN A 8 12.82 -15.17 11.32
N MET A 9 13.79 -14.47 11.89
CA MET A 9 13.61 -13.75 13.17
C MET A 9 12.90 -12.41 13.05
N CYS A 10 12.92 -11.76 11.87
CA CYS A 10 12.24 -10.47 11.68
C CYS A 10 10.73 -10.56 11.40
N ILE A 11 10.19 -11.77 11.14
CA ILE A 11 8.77 -11.97 10.77
C ILE A 11 7.95 -12.65 11.87
N ARG A 12 8.54 -13.04 13.01
CA ARG A 12 7.91 -13.92 14.00
C ARG A 12 7.67 -13.34 15.39
N ASP A 13 7.64 -12.04 15.57
CA ASP A 13 7.31 -11.44 16.87
C ASP A 13 5.93 -10.80 16.91
N SER A 14 4.88 -11.61 16.63
CA SER A 14 3.54 -11.29 17.13
C SER A 14 2.76 -12.56 17.47
N VAL A 15 3.30 -13.36 18.36
CA VAL A 15 2.51 -14.41 19.03
C VAL A 15 1.71 -13.73 20.14
N GLY A 16 0.42 -13.44 19.87
CA GLY A 16 -0.56 -13.09 20.89
C GLY A 16 -0.97 -11.63 21.06
N GLY A 17 -0.64 -10.72 20.12
CA GLY A 17 -1.08 -9.32 20.13
C GLY A 17 -1.96 -8.96 18.95
N VAL A 18 -2.84 -7.98 19.13
CA VAL A 18 -3.55 -7.32 18.02
C VAL A 18 -2.52 -6.99 16.92
N ASN A 19 -2.82 -7.41 15.67
CA ASN A 19 -2.02 -7.09 14.50
C ASN A 19 -1.49 -5.65 14.57
N PHE A 20 -0.20 -5.45 14.38
CA PHE A 20 0.47 -4.16 14.49
C PHE A 20 -0.28 -3.07 13.71
N TYR A 21 -0.64 -3.36 12.45
CA TYR A 21 -1.35 -2.42 11.58
C TYR A 21 -2.84 -2.22 11.95
N ALA A 22 -3.37 -3.06 12.85
CA ALA A 22 -4.72 -2.90 13.39
C ALA A 22 -4.78 -1.95 14.59
N ARG A 23 -3.63 -1.58 15.18
CA ARG A 23 -3.55 -0.65 16.31
C ARG A 23 -4.04 0.73 15.93
N LYS A 24 -4.71 1.41 16.87
CA LYS A 24 -5.41 2.67 16.61
C LYS A 24 -4.47 3.74 16.06
N GLU A 25 -3.35 3.99 16.75
CA GLU A 25 -2.35 4.99 16.41
C GLU A 25 -1.74 4.73 15.02
N ILE A 26 -1.47 3.48 14.70
CA ILE A 26 -0.92 3.09 13.41
C ILE A 26 -1.94 3.32 12.29
N LYS A 27 -3.19 2.90 12.50
CA LYS A 27 -4.29 3.17 11.55
C LYS A 27 -4.51 4.66 11.32
N ASP A 28 -4.43 5.46 12.38
CA ASP A 28 -4.62 6.91 12.26
C ASP A 28 -3.52 7.54 11.40
N LEU A 29 -2.24 7.22 11.65
CA LEU A 29 -1.12 7.72 10.87
C LEU A 29 -1.12 7.20 9.43
N LEU A 30 -1.41 5.92 9.22
CA LEU A 30 -1.57 5.37 7.87
C LEU A 30 -2.72 6.01 7.10
N CYS A 31 -3.83 6.36 7.76
CA CYS A 31 -4.92 7.08 7.10
C CYS A 31 -4.52 8.50 6.70
N TYR A 32 -3.61 9.17 7.45
CA TYR A 32 -3.01 10.42 7.01
C TYR A 32 -2.19 10.21 5.72
N LEU A 33 -1.28 9.24 5.72
CA LEU A 33 -0.47 8.92 4.56
C LEU A 33 -1.34 8.53 3.34
N LYS A 34 -2.37 7.71 3.52
CA LYS A 34 -3.33 7.36 2.48
C LYS A 34 -4.07 8.58 1.93
N THR A 35 -4.49 9.52 2.79
CA THR A 35 -5.15 10.75 2.36
C THR A 35 -4.23 11.67 1.58
N ILE A 36 -2.95 11.70 1.92
CA ILE A 36 -1.92 12.46 1.20
C ILE A 36 -1.69 11.84 -0.18
N ASP A 37 -1.55 10.53 -0.26
CA ASP A 37 -1.36 9.80 -1.51
C ASP A 37 -2.62 9.86 -2.40
N ASN A 38 -3.75 9.43 -1.86
CA ASN A 38 -5.04 9.40 -2.56
C ASN A 38 -6.18 9.94 -1.70
N SER A 39 -6.52 11.21 -1.86
CA SER A 39 -7.60 11.85 -1.11
C SER A 39 -9.02 11.40 -1.52
N ARG A 40 -9.16 10.49 -2.47
CA ARG A 40 -10.45 9.85 -2.80
C ARG A 40 -10.78 8.66 -1.90
N ASP A 41 -9.88 8.27 -1.01
CA ASP A 41 -10.18 7.30 0.04
C ASP A 41 -11.01 7.96 1.15
N ASP A 42 -12.32 7.97 0.98
CA ASP A 42 -13.27 8.61 1.90
C ASP A 42 -13.20 8.02 3.31
N LEU A 43 -12.85 6.73 3.45
CA LEU A 43 -12.71 6.08 4.75
C LEU A 43 -11.49 6.62 5.50
N ALA A 44 -10.36 6.79 4.80
CA ALA A 44 -9.16 7.37 5.38
C ALA A 44 -9.40 8.83 5.81
N VAL A 45 -9.98 9.66 4.94
CA VAL A 45 -10.28 11.07 5.22
C VAL A 45 -11.20 11.20 6.43
N ARG A 46 -12.29 10.41 6.49
CA ARG A 46 -13.25 10.44 7.60
C ARG A 46 -12.65 10.02 8.93
N ARG A 47 -11.70 9.10 8.90
CA ARG A 47 -11.01 8.67 10.09
C ARG A 47 -10.18 9.79 10.70
N ILE A 48 -9.42 10.54 9.90
CA ILE A 48 -8.44 11.51 10.37
C ILE A 48 -8.98 12.92 10.57
N ILE A 49 -10.17 13.26 10.04
CA ILE A 49 -10.70 14.63 10.07
C ILE A 49 -10.85 15.20 11.50
N ASN A 50 -11.04 14.32 12.48
CA ASN A 50 -11.11 14.65 13.92
C ASN A 50 -10.01 13.96 14.75
N VAL A 51 -8.90 13.58 14.16
CA VAL A 51 -7.72 13.02 14.83
C VAL A 51 -6.50 13.85 14.43
N PRO A 52 -5.95 14.71 15.29
CA PRO A 52 -6.42 15.09 16.63
C PRO A 52 -7.79 15.76 16.59
N LYS A 53 -8.39 15.92 17.77
CA LYS A 53 -9.75 16.43 17.91
C LYS A 53 -9.89 17.88 17.42
N ARG A 54 -10.56 18.09 16.27
CA ARG A 54 -10.81 19.41 15.66
C ARG A 54 -12.20 19.97 15.97
N GLY A 55 -13.07 19.17 16.58
CA GLY A 55 -14.41 19.57 16.94
C GLY A 55 -15.33 19.83 15.74
N ILE A 56 -15.16 19.03 14.66
CA ILE A 56 -16.08 18.98 13.53
C ILE A 56 -17.17 17.97 13.89
N GLY A 57 -18.40 18.43 14.11
CA GLY A 57 -19.49 17.59 14.59
C GLY A 57 -20.01 16.58 13.55
N ALA A 58 -20.57 15.47 14.05
CA ALA A 58 -21.14 14.41 13.19
C ALA A 58 -22.22 14.94 12.22
N THR A 59 -23.05 15.90 12.66
CA THR A 59 -24.04 16.54 11.79
C THR A 59 -23.40 17.29 10.61
N THR A 60 -22.27 17.95 10.83
CA THR A 60 -21.52 18.64 9.78
C THR A 60 -20.95 17.64 8.79
N LEU A 61 -20.35 16.55 9.29
CA LEU A 61 -19.81 15.47 8.43
C LEU A 61 -20.92 14.79 7.61
N GLY A 62 -22.11 14.60 8.21
CA GLY A 62 -23.28 14.09 7.49
C GLY A 62 -23.70 15.00 6.31
N ARG A 63 -23.77 16.33 6.55
CA ARG A 63 -24.12 17.29 5.47
C ARG A 63 -23.10 17.32 4.34
N ILE A 64 -21.81 17.17 4.66
CA ILE A 64 -20.76 17.07 3.64
C ILE A 64 -20.92 15.79 2.85
N GLN A 65 -21.26 14.66 3.51
CA GLN A 65 -21.52 13.40 2.81
C GLN A 65 -22.74 13.52 1.90
N ASP A 66 -23.84 14.05 2.39
CA ASP A 66 -25.05 14.25 1.59
C ASP A 66 -24.78 15.12 0.33
N TYR A 67 -23.91 16.12 0.49
CA TYR A 67 -23.45 16.95 -0.62
C TYR A 67 -22.56 16.15 -1.59
N ALA A 68 -21.58 15.40 -1.08
CA ALA A 68 -20.70 14.56 -1.88
C ALA A 68 -21.49 13.54 -2.71
N ASP A 69 -22.45 12.85 -2.09
CA ASP A 69 -23.32 11.87 -2.74
C ASP A 69 -24.18 12.52 -3.84
N LYS A 70 -24.76 13.69 -3.54
CA LYS A 70 -25.58 14.44 -4.49
C LYS A 70 -24.81 14.93 -5.72
N MET A 71 -23.56 15.35 -5.50
CA MET A 71 -22.70 15.88 -6.56
C MET A 71 -21.84 14.79 -7.21
N SER A 72 -21.89 13.55 -6.70
CA SER A 72 -21.07 12.42 -7.16
C SER A 72 -19.56 12.73 -7.13
N VAL A 73 -19.10 13.39 -6.05
CA VAL A 73 -17.70 13.72 -5.80
C VAL A 73 -17.19 12.99 -4.56
N SER A 74 -15.86 12.93 -4.35
CA SER A 74 -15.29 12.36 -3.13
C SER A 74 -15.63 13.22 -1.89
N PHE A 75 -15.58 12.60 -0.71
CA PHE A 75 -15.79 13.30 0.53
C PHE A 75 -14.78 14.46 0.72
N TYR A 76 -13.52 14.23 0.30
CA TYR A 76 -12.48 15.26 0.34
C TYR A 76 -12.75 16.42 -0.63
N ASP A 77 -13.23 16.13 -1.84
CA ASP A 77 -13.60 17.18 -2.78
C ASP A 77 -14.77 18.02 -2.26
N ALA A 78 -15.74 17.40 -1.58
CA ALA A 78 -16.82 18.11 -0.91
C ALA A 78 -16.31 18.97 0.27
N LEU A 79 -15.27 18.54 1.00
CA LEU A 79 -14.61 19.36 2.03
C LEU A 79 -13.94 20.59 1.42
N ARG A 80 -13.34 20.48 0.23
CA ARG A 80 -12.68 21.60 -0.45
C ARG A 80 -13.63 22.72 -0.88
N VAL A 81 -14.88 22.40 -1.08
CA VAL A 81 -15.95 23.34 -1.43
C VAL A 81 -16.99 23.46 -0.31
N ALA A 82 -16.56 23.30 0.93
CA ALA A 82 -17.44 23.27 2.10
C ALA A 82 -18.30 24.56 2.25
N GLU A 83 -17.89 25.68 1.68
CA GLU A 83 -18.66 26.92 1.63
C GLU A 83 -19.97 26.80 0.82
N GLU A 84 -20.02 25.89 -0.16
CA GLU A 84 -21.21 25.61 -0.97
C GLU A 84 -22.20 24.68 -0.25
N VAL A 85 -21.77 24.01 0.84
CA VAL A 85 -22.61 23.05 1.56
C VAL A 85 -23.54 23.80 2.53
N PRO A 86 -24.86 23.62 2.42
CA PRO A 86 -25.83 24.35 3.24
C PRO A 86 -25.61 24.11 4.75
N SER A 87 -25.69 25.19 5.51
CA SER A 87 -25.74 25.14 6.99
C SER A 87 -24.49 24.57 7.68
N ILE A 88 -23.30 24.64 7.06
CA ILE A 88 -22.02 24.26 7.69
C ILE A 88 -21.62 25.24 8.82
N GLY A 89 -21.90 26.53 8.63
CA GLY A 89 -21.77 27.55 9.68
C GLY A 89 -20.38 27.62 10.32
N ARG A 90 -20.32 27.53 11.66
CA ARG A 90 -19.07 27.69 12.45
C ARG A 90 -18.01 26.60 12.18
N SER A 91 -18.38 25.51 11.53
CA SER A 91 -17.43 24.42 11.23
C SER A 91 -16.58 24.71 9.98
N LEU A 92 -16.94 25.70 9.17
CA LEU A 92 -16.26 26.01 7.92
C LEU A 92 -14.77 26.29 8.15
N SER A 93 -14.39 27.18 9.06
CA SER A 93 -12.99 27.49 9.33
C SER A 93 -12.16 26.28 9.80
N LYS A 94 -12.79 25.33 10.49
CA LYS A 94 -12.12 24.09 10.94
C LYS A 94 -11.90 23.14 9.77
N ILE A 95 -12.86 23.08 8.84
CA ILE A 95 -12.76 22.29 7.61
C ILE A 95 -11.68 22.88 6.69
N ASP A 96 -11.68 24.21 6.50
CA ASP A 96 -10.66 24.90 5.71
C ASP A 96 -9.27 24.69 6.30
N GLY A 97 -9.15 24.75 7.63
CA GLY A 97 -7.90 24.43 8.32
C GLY A 97 -7.42 22.99 8.04
N PHE A 98 -8.33 22.02 8.06
CA PHE A 98 -8.00 20.63 7.72
C PHE A 98 -7.61 20.47 6.25
N VAL A 99 -8.36 21.06 5.32
CA VAL A 99 -8.06 21.01 3.88
C VAL A 99 -6.71 21.64 3.58
N THR A 100 -6.44 22.82 4.13
CA THR A 100 -5.15 23.52 3.97
C THR A 100 -3.99 22.68 4.51
N PHE A 101 -4.19 22.06 5.67
CA PHE A 101 -3.21 21.16 6.27
C PHE A 101 -2.88 19.97 5.36
N ILE A 102 -3.88 19.26 4.84
CA ILE A 102 -3.65 18.14 3.90
C ILE A 102 -3.00 18.61 2.60
N GLN A 103 -3.38 19.78 2.05
CA GLN A 103 -2.77 20.34 0.86
C GLN A 103 -1.29 20.67 1.07
N SER A 104 -0.93 21.20 2.24
CA SER A 104 0.46 21.47 2.60
C SER A 104 1.29 20.18 2.62
N LEU A 105 0.76 19.12 3.23
CA LEU A 105 1.43 17.81 3.27
C LEU A 105 1.56 17.18 1.87
N LYS A 106 0.55 17.34 1.01
CA LYS A 106 0.64 16.87 -0.39
C LYS A 106 1.75 17.56 -1.18
N SER A 107 1.90 18.88 -1.02
CA SER A 107 3.01 19.61 -1.66
C SER A 107 4.38 19.15 -1.15
N LYS A 108 4.49 18.80 0.13
CA LYS A 108 5.73 18.28 0.71
C LYS A 108 6.02 16.85 0.25
N ALA A 109 5.01 16.03 0.03
CA ALA A 109 5.17 14.65 -0.43
C ALA A 109 5.89 14.53 -1.79
N GLU A 110 5.93 15.59 -2.61
CA GLU A 110 6.68 15.62 -3.87
C GLU A 110 8.21 15.63 -3.66
N SER A 111 8.69 16.06 -2.49
CA SER A 111 10.12 16.22 -2.20
C SER A 111 10.61 15.50 -0.96
N TYR A 112 9.71 15.06 -0.09
CA TYR A 112 10.03 14.37 1.15
C TYR A 112 10.10 12.86 0.91
N THR A 113 10.99 12.20 1.65
CA THR A 113 10.94 10.74 1.81
C THR A 113 9.69 10.33 2.59
N VAL A 114 9.33 9.04 2.53
CA VAL A 114 8.19 8.51 3.29
C VAL A 114 8.36 8.74 4.79
N ARG A 115 9.60 8.60 5.29
CA ARG A 115 9.96 8.85 6.69
C ARG A 115 9.74 10.32 7.05
N GLU A 116 10.33 11.25 6.31
CA GLU A 116 10.20 12.69 6.57
C GLU A 116 8.73 13.13 6.54
N LEU A 117 7.94 12.59 5.62
CA LEU A 117 6.52 12.88 5.53
C LEU A 117 5.74 12.36 6.75
N LEU A 118 6.06 11.17 7.23
CA LEU A 118 5.44 10.60 8.43
C LEU A 118 5.80 11.41 9.69
N GLU A 119 7.08 11.76 9.85
CA GLU A 119 7.57 12.59 10.95
C GLU A 119 6.88 13.97 10.94
N GLU A 120 6.73 14.60 9.77
CA GLU A 120 6.01 15.86 9.60
C GLU A 120 4.53 15.75 9.98
N VAL A 121 3.86 14.66 9.60
CA VAL A 121 2.48 14.38 10.02
C VAL A 121 2.38 14.28 11.54
N ILE A 122 3.29 13.56 12.19
CA ILE A 122 3.33 13.38 13.64
C ILE A 122 3.53 14.73 14.35
N GLU A 123 4.50 15.53 13.88
CA GLU A 123 4.83 16.82 14.46
C GLU A 123 3.67 17.82 14.31
N LEU A 124 3.18 18.01 13.09
CA LEU A 124 2.12 18.99 12.81
C LEU A 124 0.76 18.62 13.42
N THR A 125 0.48 17.33 13.60
CA THR A 125 -0.72 16.89 14.31
C THR A 125 -0.58 16.98 15.83
N GLY A 126 0.65 17.01 16.34
CA GLY A 126 0.92 16.91 17.78
C GLY A 126 0.53 15.55 18.37
N TYR A 127 0.44 14.50 17.54
CA TYR A 127 -0.08 13.19 17.95
C TYR A 127 0.72 12.58 19.11
N VAL A 128 2.06 12.62 19.03
CA VAL A 128 2.94 12.12 20.11
C VAL A 128 2.87 13.04 21.33
N ALA A 129 2.78 14.35 21.14
CA ALA A 129 2.66 15.28 22.27
C ALA A 129 1.36 15.07 23.08
N GLU A 130 0.24 14.74 22.41
CA GLU A 130 -1.01 14.38 23.06
C GLU A 130 -0.86 13.08 23.88
N LEU A 131 -0.23 12.05 23.32
CA LEU A 131 0.06 10.80 24.03
C LEU A 131 1.02 10.99 25.22
N GLN A 132 2.04 11.82 25.09
CA GLN A 132 2.96 12.14 26.17
C GLN A 132 2.25 12.86 27.34
N ALA A 133 1.27 13.70 27.04
CA ALA A 133 0.48 14.41 28.03
C ALA A 133 -0.44 13.47 28.84
N GLU A 134 -0.81 12.30 28.30
CA GLU A 134 -1.59 11.27 29.01
C GLU A 134 -0.77 10.57 30.11
N ASP A 135 0.56 10.45 29.95
CA ASP A 135 1.56 9.81 30.84
C ASP A 135 1.09 8.46 31.45
N THR A 136 0.48 7.63 30.64
CA THR A 136 0.06 6.27 30.99
C THR A 136 0.98 5.23 30.37
N ASP A 137 1.03 4.01 30.95
CA ASP A 137 1.77 2.92 30.32
C ASP A 137 1.23 2.56 28.95
N GLU A 138 -0.07 2.72 28.73
CA GLU A 138 -0.72 2.52 27.44
C GLU A 138 -0.26 3.60 26.43
N SER A 139 -0.17 4.86 26.82
CA SER A 139 0.29 5.92 25.93
C SER A 139 1.78 5.75 25.55
N LYS A 140 2.61 5.28 26.49
CA LYS A 140 4.01 4.94 26.22
C LYS A 140 4.13 3.82 25.20
N ALA A 141 3.36 2.73 25.35
CA ALA A 141 3.33 1.64 24.39
C ALA A 141 2.86 2.10 22.99
N ARG A 142 1.93 3.06 22.91
CA ARG A 142 1.52 3.66 21.63
C ARG A 142 2.63 4.48 20.98
N ILE A 143 3.44 5.20 21.77
CA ILE A 143 4.60 5.93 21.26
C ILE A 143 5.63 4.95 20.70
N GLU A 144 5.91 3.85 21.41
CA GLU A 144 6.81 2.79 20.91
C GLU A 144 6.32 2.21 19.57
N ASN A 145 5.01 2.03 19.41
CA ASN A 145 4.42 1.60 18.13
C ASN A 145 4.63 2.62 17.01
N ILE A 146 4.56 3.92 17.31
CA ILE A 146 4.81 4.98 16.34
C ILE A 146 6.28 4.97 15.93
N ASP A 147 7.22 4.81 16.87
CA ASP A 147 8.66 4.70 16.61
C ASP A 147 8.95 3.47 15.73
N GLU A 148 8.25 2.34 15.97
CA GLU A 148 8.34 1.15 15.12
C GLU A 148 7.84 1.43 13.70
N LEU A 149 6.75 2.19 13.54
CA LEU A 149 6.26 2.57 12.21
C LEU A 149 7.28 3.45 11.46
N ILE A 150 7.92 4.40 12.16
CA ILE A 150 9.00 5.22 11.57
C ILE A 150 10.16 4.31 11.12
N SER A 151 10.59 3.37 11.95
CA SER A 151 11.64 2.41 11.60
C SER A 151 11.29 1.55 10.37
N LYS A 152 10.01 1.19 10.20
CA LYS A 152 9.52 0.47 9.01
C LYS A 152 9.60 1.32 7.73
N THR A 153 9.37 2.64 7.81
CA THR A 153 9.56 3.52 6.64
C THR A 153 11.03 3.62 6.23
N GLU A 154 11.95 3.61 7.18
CA GLU A 154 13.39 3.61 6.94
C GLU A 154 13.83 2.30 6.27
N SER A 155 13.43 1.16 6.84
CA SER A 155 13.73 -0.16 6.27
C SER A 155 13.17 -0.33 4.85
N TYR A 156 11.99 0.22 4.56
CA TYR A 156 11.43 0.24 3.21
C TYR A 156 12.29 1.05 2.26
N GLN A 157 12.73 2.24 2.68
CA GLN A 157 13.59 3.09 1.86
C GLN A 157 14.93 2.41 1.54
N GLU A 158 15.61 1.83 2.55
CA GLU A 158 16.84 1.08 2.37
C GLU A 158 16.66 -0.10 1.39
N ALA A 159 15.56 -0.85 1.53
CA ALA A 159 15.25 -1.98 0.65
C ALA A 159 15.03 -1.55 -0.80
N MET A 160 14.42 -0.39 -1.05
CA MET A 160 14.24 0.17 -2.39
C MET A 160 15.57 0.64 -2.99
N GLU A 161 16.41 1.32 -2.19
CA GLU A 161 17.74 1.78 -2.60
C GLU A 161 18.65 0.59 -2.98
N GLU A 162 18.67 -0.49 -2.18
CA GLU A 162 19.41 -1.71 -2.50
C GLU A 162 18.98 -2.35 -3.83
N GLN A 163 17.73 -2.14 -4.23
CA GLN A 163 17.17 -2.63 -5.50
C GLN A 163 17.36 -1.65 -6.66
N GLY A 164 17.96 -0.47 -6.41
CA GLY A 164 18.09 0.60 -7.40
C GLY A 164 16.77 1.25 -7.78
N GLN A 165 15.74 1.10 -6.93
CA GLN A 165 14.41 1.67 -7.12
C GLN A 165 14.19 2.88 -6.23
N THR A 166 13.29 3.77 -6.62
CA THR A 166 12.90 4.92 -5.81
C THR A 166 11.80 4.53 -4.83
N ALA A 167 12.03 4.76 -3.54
CA ALA A 167 10.99 4.59 -2.53
C ALA A 167 9.88 5.62 -2.72
N THR A 168 8.64 5.17 -2.88
CA THR A 168 7.47 6.02 -3.07
C THR A 168 6.45 5.81 -1.96
N LEU A 169 5.65 6.84 -1.66
CA LEU A 169 4.58 6.73 -0.67
C LEU A 169 3.55 5.65 -1.06
N SER A 170 3.13 5.63 -2.32
CA SER A 170 2.19 4.62 -2.83
C SER A 170 2.72 3.20 -2.66
N GLY A 171 4.00 2.96 -3.01
CA GLY A 171 4.64 1.65 -2.86
C GLY A 171 4.72 1.20 -1.40
N PHE A 172 5.03 2.11 -0.47
CA PHE A 172 5.02 1.81 0.96
C PHE A 172 3.63 1.43 1.46
N LEU A 173 2.59 2.16 1.04
CA LEU A 173 1.21 1.87 1.41
C LEU A 173 0.70 0.55 0.83
N GLU A 174 1.12 0.19 -0.39
CA GLU A 174 0.82 -1.11 -1.01
C GLU A 174 1.47 -2.26 -0.25
N GLU A 175 2.74 -2.12 0.15
CA GLU A 175 3.44 -3.12 0.94
C GLU A 175 2.76 -3.35 2.30
N ILE A 176 2.40 -2.26 3.00
CA ILE A 176 1.67 -2.37 4.28
C ILE A 176 0.31 -3.01 4.10
N ALA A 177 -0.44 -2.63 3.07
CA ALA A 177 -1.77 -3.20 2.83
C ALA A 177 -1.67 -4.72 2.66
N LEU A 178 -0.68 -5.20 1.91
CA LEU A 178 -0.43 -6.62 1.72
C LEU A 178 -0.12 -7.35 3.04
N ILE A 179 0.79 -6.78 3.85
CA ILE A 179 1.17 -7.38 5.14
C ILE A 179 -0.03 -7.41 6.08
N ALA A 180 -0.80 -6.32 6.16
CA ALA A 180 -1.98 -6.23 7.01
C ALA A 180 -3.08 -7.23 6.62
N ASP A 181 -3.26 -7.48 5.33
CA ASP A 181 -4.21 -8.47 4.82
C ASP A 181 -3.77 -9.89 5.16
N ILE A 182 -2.49 -10.22 5.00
CA ILE A 182 -1.93 -11.52 5.37
C ILE A 182 -2.07 -11.78 6.88
N ASP A 183 -1.76 -10.79 7.72
CA ASP A 183 -1.86 -10.89 9.17
C ASP A 183 -3.32 -10.96 9.68
N SER A 184 -4.29 -10.53 8.88
CA SER A 184 -5.72 -10.56 9.23
C SER A 184 -6.37 -11.92 8.97
N VAL A 185 -5.68 -12.81 8.26
CA VAL A 185 -6.20 -14.14 7.91
C VAL A 185 -6.12 -15.06 9.11
N ASP A 186 -7.25 -15.68 9.45
CA ASP A 186 -7.33 -16.73 10.46
C ASP A 186 -6.59 -17.97 9.95
N PRO A 187 -5.50 -18.42 10.60
CA PRO A 187 -4.72 -19.57 10.14
C PRO A 187 -5.50 -20.88 10.11
N ASP A 188 -6.64 -20.95 10.80
CA ASP A 188 -7.50 -22.14 10.86
C ASP A 188 -8.59 -22.16 9.76
N GLN A 189 -8.66 -21.14 8.91
CA GLN A 189 -9.59 -21.07 7.79
C GLN A 189 -8.89 -21.33 6.45
N ASP A 190 -9.59 -22.01 5.54
CA ASP A 190 -9.16 -22.14 4.15
C ASP A 190 -9.35 -20.81 3.43
N TYR A 191 -8.30 -20.26 2.82
CA TYR A 191 -8.34 -19.00 2.08
C TYR A 191 -7.50 -19.04 0.81
N VAL A 192 -7.81 -18.13 -0.10
CA VAL A 192 -7.01 -17.86 -1.30
C VAL A 192 -6.55 -16.40 -1.25
N LEU A 193 -5.24 -16.20 -1.25
CA LEU A 193 -4.63 -14.87 -1.35
C LEU A 193 -4.47 -14.47 -2.81
N LEU A 194 -4.89 -13.26 -3.14
CA LEU A 194 -4.64 -12.63 -4.44
C LEU A 194 -3.65 -11.48 -4.25
N MET A 195 -2.55 -11.52 -4.99
CA MET A 195 -1.51 -10.49 -4.88
C MET A 195 -0.76 -10.32 -6.19
N THR A 196 0.02 -9.25 -6.31
CA THR A 196 0.93 -9.06 -7.43
C THR A 196 2.21 -9.86 -7.22
N LEU A 197 2.97 -10.12 -8.29
CA LEU A 197 4.27 -10.79 -8.19
C LEU A 197 5.29 -9.98 -7.38
N HIS A 198 5.25 -8.65 -7.48
CA HIS A 198 6.11 -7.77 -6.69
C HIS A 198 5.81 -7.91 -5.20
N SER A 199 4.54 -7.92 -4.85
CA SER A 199 4.08 -8.08 -3.47
C SER A 199 4.39 -9.46 -2.88
N ALA A 200 4.57 -10.48 -3.72
CA ALA A 200 4.90 -11.83 -3.27
C ALA A 200 6.38 -12.01 -2.89
N LYS A 201 7.23 -11.00 -3.10
CA LYS A 201 8.67 -11.08 -2.79
C LYS A 201 8.88 -11.29 -1.29
N GLY A 202 9.63 -12.32 -0.92
CA GLY A 202 9.92 -12.66 0.49
C GLY A 202 8.90 -13.56 1.17
N LEU A 203 7.71 -13.77 0.58
CA LEU A 203 6.68 -14.68 1.08
C LEU A 203 6.84 -16.06 0.47
N GLU A 204 6.31 -17.10 1.13
CA GLU A 204 6.29 -18.47 0.63
C GLU A 204 4.93 -19.11 0.93
N PHE A 205 4.40 -19.88 -0.02
CA PHE A 205 3.07 -20.49 0.09
C PHE A 205 3.13 -21.97 -0.31
N PRO A 206 2.36 -22.85 0.34
CA PRO A 206 2.31 -24.26 -0.05
C PRO A 206 1.93 -24.45 -1.52
N ARG A 207 0.95 -23.68 -2.01
CA ARG A 207 0.44 -23.78 -3.39
C ARG A 207 0.36 -22.40 -4.02
N VAL A 208 0.94 -22.27 -5.22
CA VAL A 208 0.97 -21.01 -5.97
C VAL A 208 0.38 -21.20 -7.36
N PHE A 209 -0.51 -20.30 -7.73
CA PHE A 209 -1.07 -20.20 -9.08
C PHE A 209 -0.57 -18.90 -9.71
N LEU A 210 0.31 -18.98 -10.70
CA LEU A 210 0.69 -17.83 -11.52
C LEU A 210 -0.24 -17.75 -12.72
N ALA A 211 -1.08 -16.72 -12.72
CA ALA A 211 -2.08 -16.53 -13.75
C ALA A 211 -1.61 -15.49 -14.77
N GLY A 212 -2.02 -15.69 -16.05
CA GLY A 212 -1.71 -14.74 -17.13
C GLY A 212 -0.30 -14.88 -17.71
N MET A 213 0.25 -16.10 -17.70
CA MET A 213 1.58 -16.41 -18.24
C MET A 213 1.56 -16.46 -19.78
N GLU A 214 1.21 -15.32 -20.40
CA GLU A 214 1.11 -15.14 -21.84
C GLU A 214 1.65 -13.77 -22.28
N ASP A 215 2.22 -13.71 -23.49
CA ASP A 215 2.75 -12.48 -24.08
C ASP A 215 1.72 -11.36 -24.09
N GLY A 216 2.13 -10.17 -23.65
CA GLY A 216 1.28 -8.99 -23.55
C GLY A 216 0.60 -8.84 -22.18
N MET A 217 0.53 -9.91 -21.37
CA MET A 217 0.09 -9.86 -19.98
C MET A 217 1.30 -9.99 -19.04
N PHE A 218 2.05 -11.08 -19.19
CA PHE A 218 3.31 -11.32 -18.49
C PHE A 218 4.23 -12.20 -19.35
N PRO A 219 5.33 -11.64 -19.93
CA PRO A 219 5.76 -10.25 -19.81
C PRO A 219 4.77 -9.25 -20.41
N SER A 220 4.83 -8.00 -19.93
CA SER A 220 3.95 -6.94 -20.39
C SER A 220 4.23 -6.60 -21.86
N TYR A 221 3.20 -6.13 -22.59
CA TYR A 221 3.39 -5.71 -23.99
C TYR A 221 4.46 -4.61 -24.09
N MET A 222 4.52 -3.69 -23.15
CA MET A 222 5.51 -2.61 -23.14
C MET A 222 6.93 -3.14 -22.99
N SER A 223 7.15 -4.12 -22.13
CA SER A 223 8.47 -4.77 -21.95
C SER A 223 8.89 -5.57 -23.18
N ILE A 224 7.92 -6.15 -23.93
CA ILE A 224 8.21 -6.91 -25.16
C ILE A 224 8.66 -6.00 -26.29
N ILE A 225 8.06 -4.80 -26.45
CA ILE A 225 8.35 -3.85 -27.54
C ILE A 225 9.43 -2.83 -27.17
N SER A 226 9.91 -2.84 -25.93
CA SER A 226 10.96 -1.93 -25.46
C SER A 226 12.29 -2.23 -26.22
N ASP A 227 12.98 -1.16 -26.62
CA ASP A 227 14.32 -1.26 -27.16
C ASP A 227 15.37 -1.58 -26.06
N ASP A 228 14.99 -1.39 -24.79
CA ASP A 228 15.84 -1.72 -23.64
C ASP A 228 15.63 -3.18 -23.22
N ARG A 229 16.67 -3.99 -23.40
CA ARG A 229 16.66 -5.39 -22.97
C ARG A 229 16.52 -5.56 -21.45
N SER A 230 16.80 -4.52 -20.67
CA SER A 230 16.68 -4.56 -19.21
C SER A 230 15.23 -4.77 -18.75
N ASP A 231 14.25 -4.24 -19.50
CA ASP A 231 12.83 -4.38 -19.18
C ASP A 231 12.38 -5.85 -19.24
N LEU A 232 12.83 -6.58 -20.25
CA LEU A 232 12.51 -8.01 -20.38
C LEU A 232 13.26 -8.88 -19.36
N GLU A 233 14.48 -8.49 -19.00
CA GLU A 233 15.24 -9.17 -17.94
C GLU A 233 14.60 -8.96 -16.55
N GLU A 234 14.02 -7.80 -16.30
CA GLU A 234 13.29 -7.54 -15.04
C GLU A 234 12.02 -8.39 -14.96
N GLU A 235 11.24 -8.49 -16.04
CA GLU A 235 10.08 -9.40 -16.11
C GLU A 235 10.51 -10.87 -15.87
N ARG A 236 11.68 -11.26 -16.38
CA ARG A 236 12.23 -12.60 -16.14
C ARG A 236 12.60 -12.82 -14.67
N ARG A 237 13.21 -11.82 -14.02
CA ARG A 237 13.51 -11.86 -12.58
C ARG A 237 12.23 -11.96 -11.76
N LEU A 238 11.22 -11.19 -12.16
CA LEU A 238 9.91 -11.20 -11.50
C LEU A 238 9.20 -12.56 -11.65
N CYS A 239 9.32 -13.19 -12.85
CA CYS A 239 8.86 -14.56 -13.07
C CYS A 239 9.55 -15.56 -12.13
N TYR A 240 10.87 -15.45 -12.01
CA TYR A 240 11.63 -16.28 -11.08
C TYR A 240 11.20 -16.08 -9.62
N VAL A 241 10.95 -14.84 -9.22
CA VAL A 241 10.40 -14.54 -7.90
C VAL A 241 9.08 -15.27 -7.70
N GLY A 242 8.13 -15.17 -8.64
CA GLY A 242 6.84 -15.86 -8.54
C GLY A 242 6.98 -17.39 -8.43
N ILE A 243 7.81 -18.00 -9.28
CA ILE A 243 8.06 -19.45 -9.25
C ILE A 243 8.62 -19.89 -7.89
N THR A 244 9.56 -19.13 -7.33
CA THR A 244 10.21 -19.47 -6.06
C THR A 244 9.34 -19.22 -4.83
N ARG A 245 8.10 -18.71 -5.00
CA ARG A 245 7.13 -18.59 -3.88
C ARG A 245 6.46 -19.90 -3.55
N ALA A 246 6.46 -20.88 -4.45
CA ALA A 246 5.84 -22.18 -4.22
C ALA A 246 6.75 -23.07 -3.36
N MET A 247 6.18 -23.59 -2.26
CA MET A 247 6.84 -24.55 -1.38
C MET A 247 6.60 -25.99 -1.85
N GLU A 248 5.37 -26.29 -2.31
CA GLU A 248 4.92 -27.65 -2.66
C GLU A 248 4.47 -27.70 -4.12
N ASP A 249 3.43 -26.93 -4.47
CA ASP A 249 2.80 -26.99 -5.79
C ASP A 249 2.85 -25.63 -6.52
N LEU A 250 3.26 -25.65 -7.77
CA LEU A 250 3.23 -24.51 -8.69
C LEU A 250 2.36 -24.80 -9.89
N THR A 251 1.36 -23.97 -10.13
CA THR A 251 0.50 -24.04 -11.31
C THR A 251 0.65 -22.77 -12.14
N LEU A 252 1.06 -22.90 -13.39
CA LEU A 252 1.12 -21.80 -14.36
C LEU A 252 -0.11 -21.87 -15.27
N THR A 253 -0.79 -20.73 -15.46
CA THR A 253 -1.95 -20.65 -16.34
C THR A 253 -1.78 -19.58 -17.39
N SER A 254 -2.20 -19.88 -18.63
CA SER A 254 -2.20 -18.96 -19.75
C SER A 254 -3.50 -19.08 -20.56
N ALA A 255 -3.94 -17.99 -21.15
CA ALA A 255 -5.09 -17.96 -22.03
C ALA A 255 -4.64 -17.70 -23.47
N ARG A 256 -5.04 -18.58 -24.40
CA ARG A 256 -4.77 -18.37 -25.86
C ARG A 256 -5.55 -17.18 -26.42
N GLN A 257 -6.67 -16.84 -25.81
CA GLN A 257 -7.57 -15.78 -26.21
C GLN A 257 -8.09 -15.09 -24.97
N ARG A 258 -8.02 -13.76 -24.96
CA ARG A 258 -8.51 -12.93 -23.85
C ARG A 258 -9.22 -11.70 -24.41
N MET A 259 -10.33 -11.32 -23.80
CA MET A 259 -10.99 -10.05 -24.09
C MET A 259 -10.42 -8.98 -23.17
N LEU A 260 -9.76 -7.98 -23.73
CA LEU A 260 -9.21 -6.83 -23.02
C LEU A 260 -9.78 -5.55 -23.64
N ARG A 261 -10.39 -4.69 -22.83
CA ARG A 261 -10.97 -3.40 -23.24
C ARG A 261 -11.98 -3.52 -24.41
N GLY A 262 -12.72 -4.64 -24.49
CA GLY A 262 -13.69 -4.90 -25.54
C GLY A 262 -13.11 -5.50 -26.84
N GLU A 263 -11.81 -5.72 -26.91
CA GLU A 263 -11.14 -6.37 -28.04
C GLU A 263 -10.65 -7.77 -27.68
N VAL A 264 -10.73 -8.69 -28.63
CA VAL A 264 -10.23 -10.05 -28.47
C VAL A 264 -8.77 -10.09 -28.91
N GLN A 265 -7.89 -10.43 -27.97
CA GLN A 265 -6.48 -10.61 -28.20
C GLN A 265 -6.11 -12.09 -28.20
N TYR A 266 -5.19 -12.48 -29.10
CA TYR A 266 -4.64 -13.82 -29.20
C TYR A 266 -3.17 -13.75 -28.79
N ASN A 267 -2.82 -14.43 -27.71
CA ASN A 267 -1.51 -14.37 -27.13
C ASN A 267 -0.83 -15.74 -27.12
N ASN A 268 0.49 -15.76 -27.28
CA ASN A 268 1.27 -16.97 -27.12
C ASN A 268 1.55 -17.22 -25.64
N CYS A 269 1.62 -18.50 -25.27
CA CYS A 269 2.05 -18.87 -23.93
C CYS A 269 3.53 -18.51 -23.74
N LEU A 270 3.90 -17.96 -22.60
CA LEU A 270 5.26 -17.57 -22.22
C LEU A 270 6.31 -18.69 -22.49
N LEU A 271 5.93 -19.96 -22.31
CA LEU A 271 6.82 -21.11 -22.53
C LEU A 271 7.33 -21.26 -23.97
N TYR A 272 6.65 -20.62 -24.96
CA TYR A 272 7.06 -20.67 -26.37
C TYR A 272 7.97 -19.50 -26.76
N THR A 273 7.98 -18.43 -25.99
CA THR A 273 8.79 -17.22 -26.28
C THR A 273 10.07 -17.14 -25.46
N SER A 274 10.17 -17.87 -24.36
CA SER A 274 11.40 -17.97 -23.59
C SER A 274 12.28 -19.10 -24.17
N PRO A 275 13.49 -18.78 -24.66
CA PRO A 275 14.39 -19.83 -25.12
C PRO A 275 14.71 -20.78 -23.95
N SER A 276 14.42 -22.06 -24.14
CA SER A 276 14.81 -23.11 -23.20
C SER A 276 16.34 -23.14 -23.10
N PRO A 277 16.93 -23.46 -21.93
CA PRO A 277 18.37 -23.72 -21.85
C PRO A 277 18.90 -24.76 -22.87
N ARG A 278 18.02 -25.64 -23.39
CA ARG A 278 18.32 -26.59 -24.43
C ARG A 278 18.36 -25.98 -25.85
N ASP A 279 17.76 -24.81 -26.05
CA ASP A 279 17.73 -24.14 -27.34
C ASP A 279 18.98 -23.28 -27.58
N THR A 280 19.69 -22.91 -26.52
CA THR A 280 20.96 -22.18 -26.55
C THR A 280 22.17 -23.10 -26.85
N GLU A 281 22.04 -24.41 -26.71
CA GLU A 281 23.12 -25.38 -27.01
C GLU A 281 23.15 -25.83 -28.50
N ARG A 282 22.23 -25.34 -29.34
CA ARG A 282 22.11 -25.73 -30.77
C ARG A 282 22.43 -24.62 -31.77
N SER A 283 22.97 -23.51 -31.34
CA SER A 283 23.41 -22.41 -32.22
C SER A 283 24.93 -22.25 -32.25
#